data_9e595164bc9e79d7ae863460e4bed1a9
#
_entry.id   9e595164bc9e79d7ae863460e4bed1a9
#
_cell.length_a   1.000
_cell.length_b   1.000
_cell.length_c   1.000
_cell.angle_alpha   90.00
_cell.angle_beta   90.00
_cell.angle_gamma   90.00
#
_symmetry.space_group_name_H-M   'P 1'
#
loop_
_entity.id
_entity.type
_entity.pdbx_description
1 polymer ?
#
loop_
_entity_poly.entity_id
_entity_poly.type
_entity_poly.pdbx_seq_one_letter_code
_entity_poly.pdbx_strand_id
1 'polypeptide(L)'
;EESITDDTVMISIMMANNEIGTIADVKSIGEIAHKHNVIFHTDAAQAVGHIPVDVEEMSIDLMSFSAHKMYGPKGVGALYVRGVKPRVKPDGLFYGGGQERNIRSGTLNVPGIVGFGKAMEISQKEMDTENKRFSEWSGIMLEEFEKIGGVLNGHRSKRLSHNLNVYFPGIEGKSIINSVSKEIAISAGSACTTQNVEPSHVLLALGMDEDTTHYAIRIGLGRLNTLEELNFLIKTISNTINSLKTLSSNI
;
A
#
# COMPACT_ATOMS: atom_id res chain seq x y z
N GLU A 1 15.49 4.56 -16.42
CA GLU A 1 16.87 4.99 -16.69
C GLU A 1 16.89 6.21 -17.63
N GLU A 2 16.07 6.22 -18.68
CA GLU A 2 16.01 7.32 -19.68
C GLU A 2 15.69 8.72 -19.09
N SER A 3 15.04 8.77 -17.92
CA SER A 3 14.68 10.01 -17.24
C SER A 3 15.82 10.60 -16.38
N ILE A 4 16.94 9.88 -16.23
CA ILE A 4 18.07 10.33 -15.43
C ILE A 4 18.92 11.30 -16.27
N THR A 5 19.21 12.48 -15.71
CA THR A 5 20.04 13.52 -16.29
C THR A 5 21.17 13.90 -15.33
N ASP A 6 22.10 14.74 -15.78
CA ASP A 6 23.19 15.26 -14.92
C ASP A 6 22.70 16.07 -13.71
N ASP A 7 21.48 16.60 -13.78
CA ASP A 7 20.83 17.34 -12.69
C ASP A 7 20.03 16.45 -11.74
N THR A 8 19.92 15.13 -12.02
CA THR A 8 19.19 14.21 -11.16
C THR A 8 19.96 13.92 -9.88
N VAL A 9 19.41 14.32 -8.74
CA VAL A 9 20.06 14.14 -7.42
C VAL A 9 19.47 12.99 -6.63
N MET A 10 18.20 12.63 -6.88
CA MET A 10 17.50 11.59 -6.14
C MET A 10 16.39 10.95 -6.99
N ILE A 11 16.25 9.63 -6.86
CA ILE A 11 15.08 8.88 -7.32
C ILE A 11 14.25 8.54 -6.08
N SER A 12 12.94 8.86 -6.11
CA SER A 12 12.02 8.55 -5.02
C SER A 12 10.80 7.81 -5.57
N ILE A 13 10.69 6.52 -5.26
CA ILE A 13 9.63 5.63 -5.74
C ILE A 13 9.11 4.79 -4.58
N MET A 14 7.79 4.66 -4.44
CA MET A 14 7.19 3.81 -3.41
C MET A 14 7.48 2.33 -3.66
N MET A 15 7.76 1.58 -2.58
CA MET A 15 8.05 0.15 -2.66
C MET A 15 6.80 -0.67 -3.01
N ALA A 16 5.65 -0.31 -2.46
CA ALA A 16 4.38 -0.96 -2.77
C ALA A 16 3.25 0.07 -2.81
N ASN A 17 2.40 -0.01 -3.83
CA ASN A 17 1.33 0.94 -4.01
C ASN A 17 0.17 0.68 -3.03
N ASN A 18 -0.31 1.72 -2.39
CA ASN A 18 -1.35 1.66 -1.36
C ASN A 18 -2.76 1.41 -1.90
N GLU A 19 -3.00 1.65 -3.19
CA GLU A 19 -4.31 1.44 -3.82
C GLU A 19 -4.42 0.05 -4.42
N ILE A 20 -3.50 -0.30 -5.31
CA ILE A 20 -3.54 -1.54 -6.10
C ILE A 20 -2.68 -2.66 -5.53
N GLY A 21 -1.88 -2.37 -4.52
CA GLY A 21 -1.01 -3.35 -3.86
C GLY A 21 0.23 -3.76 -4.66
N THR A 22 0.41 -3.31 -5.90
CA THR A 22 1.56 -3.68 -6.73
C THR A 22 2.88 -3.31 -6.07
N ILE A 23 3.83 -4.25 -6.07
CA ILE A 23 5.18 -4.09 -5.54
C ILE A 23 6.10 -3.68 -6.68
N ALA A 24 6.84 -2.58 -6.51
CA ALA A 24 7.84 -2.11 -7.46
C ALA A 24 9.13 -2.95 -7.37
N ASP A 25 9.85 -3.04 -8.47
CA ASP A 25 11.18 -3.68 -8.49
C ASP A 25 12.24 -2.71 -7.95
N VAL A 26 12.18 -2.48 -6.63
CA VAL A 26 13.04 -1.51 -5.94
C VAL A 26 14.52 -1.91 -6.00
N LYS A 27 14.84 -3.21 -6.12
CA LYS A 27 16.21 -3.68 -6.28
C LYS A 27 16.80 -3.18 -7.59
N SER A 28 16.13 -3.42 -8.72
CA SER A 28 16.59 -2.93 -10.02
C SER A 28 16.65 -1.41 -10.07
N ILE A 29 15.70 -0.72 -9.43
CA ILE A 29 15.71 0.75 -9.35
C ILE A 29 16.91 1.26 -8.55
N GLY A 30 17.21 0.64 -7.41
CA GLY A 30 18.38 0.98 -6.59
C GLY A 30 19.70 0.74 -7.31
N GLU A 31 19.83 -0.38 -8.02
CA GLU A 31 21.01 -0.69 -8.86
C GLU A 31 21.20 0.36 -9.97
N ILE A 32 20.13 0.79 -10.64
CA ILE A 32 20.17 1.87 -11.64
C ILE A 32 20.57 3.19 -10.99
N ALA A 33 19.99 3.56 -9.86
CA ALA A 33 20.33 4.78 -9.14
C ALA A 33 21.83 4.82 -8.78
N HIS A 34 22.36 3.74 -8.20
CA HIS A 34 23.77 3.65 -7.83
C HIS A 34 24.71 3.65 -9.04
N LYS A 35 24.32 3.04 -10.16
CA LYS A 35 25.08 3.08 -11.42
C LYS A 35 25.29 4.53 -11.93
N HIS A 36 24.31 5.39 -11.67
CA HIS A 36 24.33 6.80 -12.05
C HIS A 36 24.75 7.74 -10.91
N ASN A 37 25.21 7.22 -9.76
CA ASN A 37 25.55 7.98 -8.56
C ASN A 37 24.41 8.87 -8.03
N VAL A 38 23.17 8.43 -8.19
CA VAL A 38 21.95 9.10 -7.73
C VAL A 38 21.48 8.44 -6.44
N ILE A 39 21.01 9.23 -5.46
CA ILE A 39 20.46 8.71 -4.20
C ILE A 39 19.13 8.03 -4.49
N PHE A 40 18.92 6.84 -3.90
CA PHE A 40 17.65 6.14 -3.98
C PHE A 40 16.87 6.21 -2.66
N HIS A 41 15.70 6.84 -2.73
CA HIS A 41 14.70 6.84 -1.66
C HIS A 41 13.50 5.98 -2.04
N THR A 42 12.98 5.22 -1.09
CA THR A 42 11.70 4.52 -1.24
C THR A 42 10.76 4.83 -0.08
N ASP A 43 9.49 5.12 -0.40
CA ASP A 43 8.41 5.05 0.58
C ASP A 43 8.00 3.58 0.73
N ALA A 44 8.32 3.01 1.88
CA ALA A 44 8.03 1.62 2.22
C ALA A 44 6.90 1.50 3.26
N ALA A 45 6.05 2.54 3.38
CA ALA A 45 4.96 2.55 4.37
C ALA A 45 4.00 1.37 4.22
N GLN A 46 3.77 0.88 3.00
CA GLN A 46 2.91 -0.28 2.74
C GLN A 46 3.68 -1.62 2.75
N ALA A 47 5.01 -1.59 2.74
CA ALA A 47 5.85 -2.77 2.54
C ALA A 47 6.43 -3.31 3.86
N VAL A 48 7.02 -2.41 4.68
CA VAL A 48 7.66 -2.80 5.95
C VAL A 48 6.64 -3.45 6.88
N GLY A 49 7.00 -4.62 7.39
CA GLY A 49 6.12 -5.45 8.23
C GLY A 49 5.18 -6.39 7.45
N HIS A 50 5.16 -6.30 6.11
CA HIS A 50 4.32 -7.12 5.24
C HIS A 50 5.11 -7.95 4.23
N ILE A 51 6.27 -7.46 3.78
CA ILE A 51 7.19 -8.20 2.91
C ILE A 51 8.61 -8.06 3.45
N PRO A 52 9.53 -9.02 3.12
CA PRO A 52 10.93 -8.88 3.46
C PRO A 52 11.55 -7.64 2.81
N VAL A 53 12.31 -6.87 3.59
CA VAL A 53 13.03 -5.69 3.13
C VAL A 53 14.47 -5.76 3.62
N ASP A 54 15.41 -5.82 2.69
CA ASP A 54 16.84 -5.74 2.95
C ASP A 54 17.41 -4.51 2.23
N VAL A 55 17.81 -3.50 3.01
CA VAL A 55 18.28 -2.22 2.47
C VAL A 55 19.61 -2.32 1.71
N GLU A 56 20.45 -3.32 2.05
CA GLU A 56 21.71 -3.56 1.35
C GLU A 56 21.46 -4.28 0.02
N GLU A 57 20.70 -5.37 0.03
CA GLU A 57 20.35 -6.12 -1.17
C GLU A 57 19.57 -5.27 -2.18
N MET A 58 18.69 -4.39 -1.69
CA MET A 58 17.86 -3.50 -2.51
C MET A 58 18.52 -2.17 -2.84
N SER A 59 19.79 -1.95 -2.44
CA SER A 59 20.53 -0.70 -2.69
C SER A 59 19.77 0.57 -2.26
N ILE A 60 19.06 0.51 -1.14
CA ILE A 60 18.24 1.62 -0.63
C ILE A 60 19.11 2.57 0.20
N ASP A 61 19.08 3.85 -0.11
CA ASP A 61 19.84 4.88 0.61
C ASP A 61 19.00 5.60 1.67
N LEU A 62 17.73 5.79 1.37
CA LEU A 62 16.73 6.39 2.25
C LEU A 62 15.44 5.57 2.19
N MET A 63 14.83 5.31 3.34
CA MET A 63 13.54 4.60 3.38
C MET A 63 12.64 5.18 4.47
N SER A 64 11.44 5.61 4.07
CA SER A 64 10.41 6.08 5.00
C SER A 64 9.34 5.03 5.25
N PHE A 65 8.89 4.89 6.50
CA PHE A 65 7.82 3.97 6.87
C PHE A 65 7.14 4.36 8.18
N SER A 66 5.93 3.83 8.42
CA SER A 66 5.05 4.25 9.51
C SER A 66 4.59 3.08 10.37
N ALA A 67 4.57 3.27 11.69
CA ALA A 67 4.19 2.24 12.65
C ALA A 67 2.75 1.75 12.46
N HIS A 68 1.80 2.65 12.20
CA HIS A 68 0.38 2.31 12.12
C HIS A 68 0.00 1.45 10.91
N LYS A 69 0.91 1.28 9.95
CA LYS A 69 0.71 0.37 8.80
C LYS A 69 1.03 -1.09 9.13
N MET A 70 1.69 -1.33 10.26
CA MET A 70 2.02 -2.67 10.77
C MET A 70 1.47 -2.90 12.20
N TYR A 71 0.26 -2.38 12.47
CA TYR A 71 -0.46 -2.48 13.74
C TYR A 71 0.21 -1.77 14.92
N GLY A 72 1.16 -0.87 14.67
CA GLY A 72 1.80 -0.02 15.67
C GLY A 72 1.02 1.27 15.94
N PRO A 73 1.52 2.12 16.84
CA PRO A 73 0.87 3.39 17.20
C PRO A 73 0.80 4.37 16.02
N LYS A 74 -0.28 5.15 15.95
CA LYS A 74 -0.35 6.31 15.04
C LYS A 74 0.57 7.43 15.54
N GLY A 75 1.01 8.30 14.62
CA GLY A 75 1.82 9.49 14.95
C GLY A 75 3.31 9.20 15.18
N VAL A 76 3.79 8.01 14.81
CA VAL A 76 5.20 7.63 14.83
C VAL A 76 5.58 6.86 13.57
N GLY A 77 6.77 7.13 13.06
CA GLY A 77 7.38 6.47 11.91
C GLY A 77 8.89 6.56 11.99
N ALA A 78 9.59 6.06 10.98
CA ALA A 78 11.03 6.10 10.91
C ALA A 78 11.51 6.46 9.50
N LEU A 79 12.71 7.04 9.46
CA LEU A 79 13.51 7.24 8.26
C LEU A 79 14.80 6.44 8.42
N TYR A 80 15.00 5.41 7.58
CA TYR A 80 16.31 4.81 7.41
C TYR A 80 17.19 5.75 6.59
N VAL A 81 18.43 5.93 7.04
CA VAL A 81 19.44 6.74 6.36
C VAL A 81 20.72 5.94 6.25
N ARG A 82 21.16 5.67 5.03
CA ARG A 82 22.41 4.92 4.77
C ARG A 82 23.61 5.68 5.32
N GLY A 83 24.35 5.03 6.22
CA GLY A 83 25.49 5.63 6.90
C GLY A 83 26.84 5.48 6.18
N VAL A 84 26.93 4.52 5.24
CA VAL A 84 28.19 4.14 4.55
C VAL A 84 27.87 3.69 3.11
N LYS A 85 28.72 4.08 2.17
CA LYS A 85 28.79 3.61 0.77
C LYS A 85 27.45 3.62 -0.02
N PRO A 86 26.89 4.76 -0.36
CA PRO A 86 27.31 6.12 -0.01
C PRO A 86 26.90 6.52 1.41
N ARG A 87 27.53 7.55 1.95
CA ARG A 87 27.08 8.16 3.20
C ARG A 87 26.10 9.28 2.89
N VAL A 88 24.83 9.05 3.17
CA VAL A 88 23.78 10.07 3.04
C VAL A 88 23.75 10.95 4.29
N LYS A 89 23.62 12.25 4.10
CA LYS A 89 23.54 13.24 5.19
C LYS A 89 22.35 14.18 4.91
N PRO A 90 21.16 13.83 5.34
CA PRO A 90 20.02 14.73 5.22
C PRO A 90 20.18 15.91 6.19
N ASP A 91 19.81 17.09 5.74
CA ASP A 91 19.68 18.25 6.61
C ASP A 91 18.43 18.17 7.46
N GLY A 92 18.51 18.64 8.71
CA GLY A 92 17.36 18.68 9.61
C GLY A 92 16.36 19.74 9.18
N LEU A 93 15.07 19.38 9.15
CA LEU A 93 13.99 20.34 8.91
C LEU A 93 13.49 21.00 10.20
N PHE A 94 13.73 20.37 11.35
CA PHE A 94 13.32 20.86 12.67
C PHE A 94 14.54 21.13 13.53
N TYR A 95 14.76 22.38 13.89
CA TYR A 95 15.88 22.81 14.72
C TYR A 95 15.48 22.86 16.21
N GLY A 96 16.44 22.63 17.12
CA GLY A 96 16.20 22.66 18.57
C GLY A 96 17.28 21.90 19.35
N GLY A 97 16.86 21.00 20.23
CA GLY A 97 17.71 20.32 21.20
C GLY A 97 18.60 19.19 20.67
N GLY A 98 18.75 19.04 19.35
CA GLY A 98 19.70 18.12 18.74
C GLY A 98 19.30 16.63 18.73
N GLN A 99 18.05 16.29 19.07
CA GLN A 99 17.56 14.91 19.04
C GLN A 99 17.66 14.33 17.63
N GLU A 100 17.62 13.00 17.54
CA GLU A 100 17.78 12.26 16.27
C GLU A 100 18.99 12.74 15.44
N ARG A 101 20.13 12.91 16.09
CA ARG A 101 21.40 13.34 15.45
C ARG A 101 21.29 14.71 14.72
N ASN A 102 20.49 15.63 15.24
CA ASN A 102 20.14 16.91 14.64
C ASN A 102 19.27 16.84 13.35
N ILE A 103 18.81 15.66 12.95
CA ILE A 103 17.96 15.50 11.76
C ILE A 103 16.50 15.88 12.11
N ARG A 104 16.05 15.51 13.30
CA ARG A 104 14.70 15.84 13.78
C ARG A 104 14.74 16.19 15.27
N SER A 105 14.87 17.47 15.58
CA SER A 105 14.86 17.97 16.95
C SER A 105 13.46 17.92 17.58
N GLY A 106 13.41 17.93 18.89
CA GLY A 106 12.21 17.88 19.72
C GLY A 106 12.19 16.64 20.60
N THR A 107 11.58 16.75 21.78
CA THR A 107 11.44 15.62 22.74
C THR A 107 10.86 14.39 22.04
N LEU A 108 11.48 13.24 22.27
CA LEU A 108 11.08 11.99 21.64
C LEU A 108 9.73 11.51 22.18
N ASN A 109 8.89 11.00 21.29
CA ASN A 109 7.67 10.28 21.64
C ASN A 109 8.01 8.85 22.08
N VAL A 110 8.58 8.72 23.30
CA VAL A 110 9.07 7.45 23.83
C VAL A 110 8.01 6.34 23.81
N PRO A 111 6.77 6.56 24.27
CA PRO A 111 5.74 5.52 24.20
C PRO A 111 5.45 5.06 22.76
N GLY A 112 5.38 5.99 21.81
CA GLY A 112 5.17 5.68 20.39
C GLY A 112 6.32 4.90 19.81
N ILE A 113 7.58 5.28 20.11
CA ILE A 113 8.79 4.60 19.62
C ILE A 113 8.89 3.18 20.16
N VAL A 114 8.63 2.97 21.46
CA VAL A 114 8.62 1.64 22.07
C VAL A 114 7.53 0.76 21.46
N GLY A 115 6.31 1.30 21.30
CA GLY A 115 5.23 0.60 20.63
C GLY A 115 5.52 0.26 19.19
N PHE A 116 6.23 1.15 18.45
CA PHE A 116 6.70 0.89 17.09
C PHE A 116 7.71 -0.27 17.04
N GLY A 117 8.74 -0.24 17.92
CA GLY A 117 9.69 -1.34 18.01
C GLY A 117 9.02 -2.68 18.29
N LYS A 118 8.00 -2.70 19.17
CA LYS A 118 7.22 -3.91 19.45
C LYS A 118 6.39 -4.37 18.25
N ALA A 119 5.79 -3.44 17.52
CA ALA A 119 5.06 -3.77 16.29
C ALA A 119 5.97 -4.38 15.22
N MET A 120 7.18 -3.85 15.05
CA MET A 120 8.19 -4.42 14.14
C MET A 120 8.59 -5.85 14.53
N GLU A 121 8.86 -6.07 15.82
CA GLU A 121 9.19 -7.42 16.34
C GLU A 121 8.08 -8.44 16.05
N ILE A 122 6.82 -8.05 16.30
CA ILE A 122 5.67 -8.92 16.04
C ILE A 122 5.51 -9.16 14.54
N SER A 123 5.58 -8.11 13.72
CA SER A 123 5.44 -8.24 12.27
C SER A 123 6.51 -9.14 11.68
N GLN A 124 7.75 -9.07 12.15
CA GLN A 124 8.82 -9.95 11.69
C GLN A 124 8.55 -11.43 12.01
N LYS A 125 7.94 -11.73 13.15
CA LYS A 125 7.59 -13.10 13.55
C LYS A 125 6.40 -13.66 12.80
N GLU A 126 5.41 -12.81 12.51
CA GLU A 126 4.13 -13.23 11.92
C GLU A 126 4.08 -13.14 10.39
N MET A 127 5.03 -12.42 9.77
CA MET A 127 5.02 -12.06 8.35
C MET A 127 4.77 -13.25 7.42
N ASP A 128 5.52 -14.34 7.57
CA ASP A 128 5.43 -15.49 6.68
C ASP A 128 4.07 -16.18 6.81
N THR A 129 3.60 -16.34 8.06
CA THR A 129 2.30 -16.96 8.36
C THR A 129 1.15 -16.11 7.82
N GLU A 130 1.21 -14.79 8.03
CA GLU A 130 0.21 -13.84 7.53
C GLU A 130 0.21 -13.78 6.01
N ASN A 131 1.38 -13.69 5.37
CA ASN A 131 1.47 -13.66 3.91
C ASN A 131 0.92 -14.92 3.25
N LYS A 132 1.20 -16.09 3.81
CA LYS A 132 0.63 -17.35 3.31
C LYS A 132 -0.90 -17.33 3.38
N ARG A 133 -1.44 -16.97 4.55
CA ARG A 133 -2.89 -16.88 4.79
C ARG A 133 -3.55 -15.85 3.88
N PHE A 134 -2.99 -14.64 3.80
CA PHE A 134 -3.57 -13.58 2.97
C PHE A 134 -3.46 -13.88 1.48
N SER A 135 -2.39 -14.55 1.03
CA SER A 135 -2.27 -14.97 -0.37
C SER A 135 -3.34 -15.99 -0.75
N GLU A 136 -3.61 -16.96 0.13
CA GLU A 136 -4.69 -17.93 -0.07
C GLU A 136 -6.06 -17.21 -0.10
N TRP A 137 -6.33 -16.37 0.88
CA TRP A 137 -7.62 -15.68 0.99
C TRP A 137 -7.87 -14.67 -0.13
N SER A 138 -6.86 -13.90 -0.52
CA SER A 138 -6.99 -12.98 -1.66
C SER A 138 -7.14 -13.73 -2.98
N GLY A 139 -6.53 -14.91 -3.11
CA GLY A 139 -6.73 -15.80 -4.26
C GLY A 139 -8.17 -16.27 -4.37
N ILE A 140 -8.73 -16.84 -3.27
CA ILE A 140 -10.13 -17.26 -3.22
C ILE A 140 -11.08 -16.10 -3.55
N MET A 141 -10.85 -14.95 -2.93
CA MET A 141 -11.67 -13.75 -3.14
C MET A 141 -11.62 -13.28 -4.60
N LEU A 142 -10.44 -13.25 -5.20
CA LEU A 142 -10.27 -12.84 -6.60
C LEU A 142 -10.97 -13.81 -7.55
N GLU A 143 -10.80 -15.12 -7.36
CA GLU A 143 -11.47 -16.14 -8.18
C GLU A 143 -13.00 -16.02 -8.14
N GLU A 144 -13.57 -15.81 -6.96
CA GLU A 144 -15.01 -15.62 -6.80
C GLU A 144 -15.50 -14.32 -7.47
N PHE A 145 -14.74 -13.23 -7.37
CA PHE A 145 -15.10 -11.98 -8.02
C PHE A 145 -14.94 -12.05 -9.55
N GLU A 146 -13.93 -12.73 -10.06
CA GLU A 146 -13.76 -12.95 -11.52
C GLU A 146 -14.96 -13.74 -12.10
N LYS A 147 -15.52 -14.72 -11.38
CA LYS A 147 -16.73 -15.47 -11.83
C LYS A 147 -17.94 -14.57 -12.06
N ILE A 148 -18.02 -13.45 -11.37
CA ILE A 148 -19.11 -12.49 -11.50
C ILE A 148 -18.73 -11.24 -12.29
N GLY A 149 -17.60 -11.29 -13.02
CA GLY A 149 -17.12 -10.25 -13.92
C GLY A 149 -16.27 -9.16 -13.25
N GLY A 150 -15.71 -9.45 -12.09
CA GLY A 150 -14.73 -8.58 -11.43
C GLY A 150 -13.39 -8.60 -12.19
N VAL A 151 -12.74 -7.45 -12.23
CA VAL A 151 -11.44 -7.25 -12.89
C VAL A 151 -10.43 -6.73 -11.88
N LEU A 152 -9.28 -7.40 -11.79
CA LEU A 152 -8.20 -7.01 -10.89
C LEU A 152 -7.45 -5.79 -11.41
N ASN A 153 -7.22 -4.80 -10.54
CA ASN A 153 -6.30 -3.70 -10.79
C ASN A 153 -4.90 -4.01 -10.24
N GLY A 154 -3.89 -3.68 -11.03
CA GLY A 154 -2.48 -3.91 -10.70
C GLY A 154 -1.97 -5.30 -11.05
N HIS A 155 -0.75 -5.61 -10.62
CA HIS A 155 -0.06 -6.84 -10.99
C HIS A 155 -0.65 -8.05 -10.24
N ARG A 156 -0.88 -9.18 -10.94
CA ARG A 156 -1.56 -10.36 -10.38
C ARG A 156 -0.73 -11.09 -9.30
N SER A 157 0.59 -11.15 -9.45
CA SER A 157 1.47 -11.89 -8.55
C SER A 157 2.45 -11.00 -7.76
N LYS A 158 3.01 -9.94 -8.36
CA LYS A 158 3.92 -9.02 -7.68
C LYS A 158 3.11 -7.96 -6.92
N ARG A 159 2.49 -8.40 -5.82
CA ARG A 159 1.59 -7.56 -5.02
C ARG A 159 1.59 -7.91 -3.54
N LEU A 160 1.16 -6.98 -2.71
CA LEU A 160 0.87 -7.22 -1.31
C LEU A 160 -0.31 -8.21 -1.19
N SER A 161 -0.12 -9.26 -0.42
CA SER A 161 -1.10 -10.34 -0.27
C SER A 161 -2.40 -9.90 0.41
N HIS A 162 -2.33 -8.88 1.26
CA HIS A 162 -3.45 -8.37 2.06
C HIS A 162 -4.26 -7.25 1.40
N ASN A 163 -3.90 -6.82 0.19
CA ASN A 163 -4.57 -5.72 -0.52
C ASN A 163 -5.13 -6.23 -1.84
N LEU A 164 -6.44 -6.10 -2.05
CA LEU A 164 -7.11 -6.39 -3.31
C LEU A 164 -7.85 -5.17 -3.80
N ASN A 165 -7.54 -4.74 -5.03
CA ASN A 165 -8.24 -3.67 -5.71
C ASN A 165 -8.88 -4.26 -6.97
N VAL A 166 -10.20 -4.19 -7.04
CA VAL A 166 -11.00 -4.75 -8.14
C VAL A 166 -12.07 -3.77 -8.58
N TYR A 167 -12.49 -3.88 -9.83
CA TYR A 167 -13.67 -3.17 -10.31
C TYR A 167 -14.63 -4.11 -11.03
N PHE A 168 -15.88 -3.70 -11.11
CA PHE A 168 -16.94 -4.42 -11.82
C PHE A 168 -17.45 -3.52 -12.93
N PRO A 169 -17.24 -3.86 -14.22
CA PRO A 169 -17.66 -3.03 -15.34
C PRO A 169 -19.13 -2.61 -15.25
N GLY A 170 -19.37 -1.32 -15.37
CA GLY A 170 -20.72 -0.73 -15.32
C GLY A 170 -21.34 -0.60 -13.93
N ILE A 171 -20.58 -0.87 -12.86
CA ILE A 171 -21.08 -0.72 -11.48
C ILE A 171 -20.18 0.23 -10.71
N GLU A 172 -20.69 1.35 -10.28
CA GLU A 172 -19.97 2.31 -9.46
C GLU A 172 -19.54 1.69 -8.12
N GLY A 173 -18.25 1.83 -7.78
CA GLY A 173 -17.68 1.38 -6.52
C GLY A 173 -18.40 1.99 -5.31
N LYS A 174 -18.80 3.27 -5.40
CA LYS A 174 -19.58 3.96 -4.36
C LYS A 174 -20.94 3.29 -4.10
N SER A 175 -21.59 2.78 -5.14
CA SER A 175 -22.87 2.05 -5.02
C SER A 175 -22.69 0.73 -4.29
N ILE A 176 -21.58 0.01 -4.58
CA ILE A 176 -21.22 -1.22 -3.85
C ILE A 176 -20.96 -0.89 -2.38
N ILE A 177 -20.07 0.08 -2.10
CA ILE A 177 -19.68 0.48 -0.74
C ILE A 177 -20.91 0.87 0.08
N ASN A 178 -21.76 1.72 -0.45
CA ASN A 178 -22.98 2.17 0.23
C ASN A 178 -23.91 1.00 0.56
N SER A 179 -24.07 0.05 -0.36
CA SER A 179 -24.94 -1.10 -0.17
C SER A 179 -24.46 -2.03 0.95
N VAL A 180 -23.14 -2.16 1.15
CA VAL A 180 -22.57 -3.06 2.16
C VAL A 180 -22.10 -2.36 3.43
N SER A 181 -22.16 -1.05 3.51
CA SER A 181 -21.54 -0.20 4.56
C SER A 181 -21.98 -0.49 5.99
N LYS A 182 -23.17 -1.08 6.17
CA LYS A 182 -23.67 -1.48 7.49
C LYS A 182 -23.06 -2.78 8.02
N GLU A 183 -22.47 -3.57 7.14
CA GLU A 183 -22.00 -4.92 7.43
C GLU A 183 -20.49 -5.06 7.18
N ILE A 184 -19.95 -4.37 6.19
CA ILE A 184 -18.57 -4.52 5.74
C ILE A 184 -17.92 -3.15 5.55
N ALA A 185 -16.71 -2.99 6.08
CA ALA A 185 -15.87 -1.80 5.88
C ALA A 185 -14.91 -2.05 4.69
N ILE A 186 -15.22 -1.45 3.55
CA ILE A 186 -14.34 -1.40 2.37
C ILE A 186 -14.19 0.05 1.91
N SER A 187 -13.22 0.32 1.06
CA SER A 187 -12.98 1.69 0.55
C SER A 187 -13.06 1.76 -0.97
N ALA A 188 -13.29 2.96 -1.50
CA ALA A 188 -13.08 3.24 -2.91
C ALA A 188 -11.61 3.00 -3.30
N GLY A 189 -11.34 2.83 -4.59
CA GLY A 189 -9.98 2.65 -5.11
C GLY A 189 -9.04 3.76 -4.65
N SER A 190 -9.47 5.02 -4.74
CA SER A 190 -8.75 6.18 -4.18
C SER A 190 -9.19 6.44 -2.74
N ALA A 191 -8.28 6.32 -1.79
CA ALA A 191 -8.56 6.45 -0.36
C ALA A 191 -8.57 7.91 0.16
N CYS A 192 -8.47 8.91 -0.68
CA CYS A 192 -8.32 10.30 -0.26
C CYS A 192 -9.48 11.19 -0.69
N THR A 193 -10.00 11.89 0.31
CA THR A 193 -10.87 13.07 0.31
C THR A 193 -12.38 12.84 0.16
N THR A 194 -13.04 13.21 1.24
CA THR A 194 -14.48 13.14 1.50
C THR A 194 -15.34 14.14 0.72
N GLN A 195 -14.79 14.99 -0.15
CA GLN A 195 -15.57 16.06 -0.78
C GLN A 195 -15.40 16.23 -2.31
N ASN A 196 -14.29 15.81 -2.92
CA ASN A 196 -14.14 15.80 -4.37
C ASN A 196 -13.74 14.40 -4.83
N VAL A 197 -14.58 13.81 -5.68
CA VAL A 197 -14.34 12.48 -6.27
C VAL A 197 -13.44 12.69 -7.50
N GLU A 198 -12.16 13.03 -7.27
CA GLU A 198 -11.19 13.06 -8.36
C GLU A 198 -10.85 11.61 -8.76
N PRO A 199 -10.70 11.34 -10.06
CA PRO A 199 -10.26 10.05 -10.56
C PRO A 199 -8.93 9.63 -9.92
N SER A 200 -8.76 8.36 -9.61
CA SER A 200 -7.48 7.88 -9.09
C SER A 200 -6.37 8.04 -10.12
N HIS A 201 -5.37 8.87 -9.81
CA HIS A 201 -4.18 9.02 -10.66
C HIS A 201 -3.42 7.69 -10.84
N VAL A 202 -3.53 6.76 -9.89
CA VAL A 202 -2.93 5.43 -9.98
C VAL A 202 -3.66 4.59 -11.04
N LEU A 203 -4.98 4.59 -11.04
CA LEU A 203 -5.78 3.85 -12.01
C LEU A 203 -5.68 4.48 -13.42
N LEU A 204 -5.65 5.82 -13.50
CA LEU A 204 -5.35 6.51 -14.77
C LEU A 204 -3.98 6.13 -15.33
N ALA A 205 -2.96 6.02 -14.48
CA ALA A 205 -1.62 5.58 -14.89
C ALA A 205 -1.58 4.12 -15.38
N LEU A 206 -2.56 3.28 -15.01
CA LEU A 206 -2.76 1.95 -15.58
C LEU A 206 -3.47 1.96 -16.94
N GLY A 207 -3.86 3.13 -17.45
CA GLY A 207 -4.57 3.28 -18.72
C GLY A 207 -6.10 3.17 -18.63
N MET A 208 -6.66 3.23 -17.42
CA MET A 208 -8.12 3.31 -17.25
C MET A 208 -8.60 4.72 -17.63
N ASP A 209 -9.79 4.80 -18.22
CA ASP A 209 -10.48 6.08 -18.40
C ASP A 209 -11.04 6.61 -17.06
N GLU A 210 -11.33 7.93 -17.01
CA GLU A 210 -11.78 8.60 -15.77
C GLU A 210 -13.02 7.93 -15.18
N ASP A 211 -14.02 7.63 -16.00
CA ASP A 211 -15.29 7.05 -15.55
C ASP A 211 -15.08 5.68 -14.91
N THR A 212 -14.27 4.83 -15.56
CA THR A 212 -13.97 3.48 -15.07
C THR A 212 -13.20 3.49 -13.75
N THR A 213 -12.39 4.54 -13.45
CA THR A 213 -11.69 4.63 -12.16
C THR A 213 -12.65 4.66 -10.97
N HIS A 214 -13.87 5.17 -11.15
CA HIS A 214 -14.90 5.25 -10.11
C HIS A 214 -15.56 3.89 -9.79
N TYR A 215 -15.34 2.87 -10.62
CA TYR A 215 -15.89 1.52 -10.39
C TYR A 215 -15.05 0.71 -9.40
N ALA A 216 -13.83 1.15 -9.11
CA ALA A 216 -12.89 0.40 -8.28
C ALA A 216 -13.27 0.43 -6.80
N ILE A 217 -13.16 -0.74 -6.16
CA ILE A 217 -13.20 -0.90 -4.72
C ILE A 217 -11.88 -1.52 -4.23
N ARG A 218 -11.46 -1.14 -3.02
CA ARG A 218 -10.30 -1.71 -2.37
C ARG A 218 -10.71 -2.44 -1.11
N ILE A 219 -10.24 -3.69 -0.99
CA ILE A 219 -10.47 -4.58 0.13
C ILE A 219 -9.14 -4.88 0.78
N GLY A 220 -9.02 -4.61 2.08
CA GLY A 220 -7.84 -4.91 2.88
C GLY A 220 -8.12 -6.04 3.85
N LEU A 221 -7.23 -7.05 3.88
CA LEU A 221 -7.23 -8.10 4.88
C LEU A 221 -6.32 -7.71 6.05
N GLY A 222 -6.70 -8.10 7.24
CA GLY A 222 -5.94 -7.80 8.45
C GLY A 222 -5.72 -9.03 9.33
N ARG A 223 -4.77 -8.89 10.27
CA ARG A 223 -4.36 -9.94 11.21
C ARG A 223 -5.52 -10.58 11.95
N LEU A 224 -6.53 -9.78 12.31
CA LEU A 224 -7.67 -10.22 13.11
C LEU A 224 -8.82 -10.80 12.30
N ASN A 225 -8.76 -10.72 10.96
CA ASN A 225 -9.80 -11.33 10.14
C ASN A 225 -9.80 -12.84 10.23
N THR A 226 -10.99 -13.41 10.08
CA THR A 226 -11.26 -14.85 10.10
C THR A 226 -11.70 -15.35 8.74
N LEU A 227 -11.63 -16.66 8.51
CA LEU A 227 -12.14 -17.30 7.29
C LEU A 227 -13.65 -17.13 7.15
N GLU A 228 -14.37 -17.09 8.27
CA GLU A 228 -15.83 -16.88 8.30
C GLU A 228 -16.17 -15.47 7.79
N GLU A 229 -15.43 -14.45 8.25
CA GLU A 229 -15.59 -13.07 7.77
C GLU A 229 -15.25 -12.94 6.29
N LEU A 230 -14.22 -13.64 5.80
CA LEU A 230 -13.89 -13.67 4.37
C LEU A 230 -15.04 -14.22 3.55
N ASN A 231 -15.59 -15.38 3.95
CA ASN A 231 -16.72 -16.01 3.27
C ASN A 231 -17.98 -15.12 3.28
N PHE A 232 -18.23 -14.46 4.41
CA PHE A 232 -19.30 -13.47 4.55
C PHE A 232 -19.12 -12.31 3.59
N LEU A 233 -17.90 -11.73 3.51
CA LEU A 233 -17.57 -10.64 2.60
C LEU A 233 -17.80 -11.04 1.14
N ILE A 234 -17.26 -12.18 0.72
CA ILE A 234 -17.41 -12.67 -0.66
C ILE A 234 -18.89 -12.84 -1.01
N LYS A 235 -19.67 -13.50 -0.16
CA LYS A 235 -21.10 -13.70 -0.37
C LYS A 235 -21.86 -12.39 -0.45
N THR A 236 -21.60 -11.46 0.46
CA THR A 236 -22.32 -10.16 0.53
C THR A 236 -22.01 -9.31 -0.69
N ILE A 237 -20.74 -9.18 -1.08
CA ILE A 237 -20.36 -8.42 -2.28
C ILE A 237 -20.95 -9.08 -3.53
N SER A 238 -20.86 -10.40 -3.69
CA SER A 238 -21.39 -11.11 -4.85
C SER A 238 -22.91 -10.92 -5.00
N ASN A 239 -23.65 -11.01 -3.92
CA ASN A 239 -25.10 -10.76 -3.93
C ASN A 239 -25.40 -9.29 -4.29
N THR A 240 -24.65 -8.35 -3.75
CA THR A 240 -24.81 -6.92 -4.06
C THR A 240 -24.55 -6.64 -5.54
N ILE A 241 -23.47 -7.17 -6.11
CA ILE A 241 -23.14 -7.03 -7.53
C ILE A 241 -24.26 -7.59 -8.42
N ASN A 242 -24.76 -8.77 -8.13
CA ASN A 242 -25.87 -9.39 -8.89
C ASN A 242 -27.15 -8.56 -8.81
N SER A 243 -27.47 -8.00 -7.65
CA SER A 243 -28.63 -7.12 -7.47
C SER A 243 -28.47 -5.81 -8.25
N LEU A 244 -27.30 -5.19 -8.22
CA LEU A 244 -27.04 -3.95 -8.95
C LEU A 244 -27.07 -4.17 -10.48
N LYS A 245 -26.55 -5.29 -10.98
CA LYS A 245 -26.66 -5.68 -12.40
C LYS A 245 -28.11 -5.82 -12.86
N THR A 246 -28.95 -6.46 -12.05
CA THR A 246 -30.37 -6.64 -12.37
C THR A 246 -31.11 -5.30 -12.45
N LEU A 247 -30.79 -4.37 -11.57
CA LEU A 247 -31.37 -3.02 -11.59
C LEU A 247 -30.94 -2.23 -12.85
N SER A 248 -29.68 -2.32 -13.25
CA SER A 248 -29.17 -1.65 -14.46
C SER A 248 -29.72 -2.22 -15.78
N SER A 249 -30.10 -3.51 -15.80
CA SER A 249 -30.65 -4.15 -17.01
C SER A 249 -32.15 -3.86 -17.23
N ASN A 250 -32.81 -3.24 -16.25
CA ASN A 250 -34.25 -2.89 -16.33
C ASN A 250 -34.47 -1.41 -16.66
N ILE A 251 -33.41 -0.66 -16.96
CA ILE A 251 -33.40 0.73 -17.42
C ILE A 251 -32.95 0.78 -18.88
#